data_5c7446c24d3a53d8ba84ef34e03fbe54
#
_entry.id   5c7446c24d3a53d8ba84ef34e03fbe54
#
_cell.length_a   1.000
_cell.length_b   1.000
_cell.length_c   1.000
_cell.angle_alpha   90.00
_cell.angle_beta   90.00
_cell.angle_gamma   90.00
#
_symmetry.space_group_name_H-M   'P 1'
#
loop_
_entity.id
_entity.type
_entity.pdbx_description
1 polymer ?
#
loop_
_entity_poly.entity_id
_entity_poly.type
_entity_poly.pdbx_seq_one_letter_code
_entity_poly.pdbx_strand_id
1 'polypeptide(L)'
;MRVVKRYSWLWVGLLLFLTASIAMLLLTSNQRPSFTTATWIWNAKLISSQTEEIVSFAKDNQINLIYLHIEPTRVSPQAYRAFIQKANEANIKVEALGGDPNWAYTANRQSIGDLVSWVKAYNQMAKVDEQFSGIHVDIEPYLLPDWKKDQEKVVNQWLKNVDYLITETKKDGKLQVSADLPFWIDTVTVPGDSEKVSNWMLQRLDSITLMAYRNHAMGHNGIVDIVEKTVAAANSAKKASVIVGVNILESSEGSNVSFHEEGTHEMKQQLVILQEELAENPAFAGSAIHDYESWKHATQREEQL
;
A
#
# COMPACT_ATOMS: atom_id res chain seq x y z
N MET A 1 54.88 -6.02 -46.92
CA MET A 1 53.86 -6.87 -46.31
C MET A 1 53.94 -6.87 -44.75
N ARG A 2 53.69 -5.77 -44.10
CA ARG A 2 53.75 -5.74 -42.59
C ARG A 2 52.78 -4.72 -41.96
N VAL A 3 51.64 -4.39 -42.58
CA VAL A 3 50.70 -3.35 -42.03
C VAL A 3 49.37 -3.95 -41.61
N VAL A 4 48.98 -5.17 -41.98
CA VAL A 4 47.62 -5.71 -41.75
C VAL A 4 47.39 -6.31 -40.35
N LYS A 5 48.43 -6.59 -39.55
CA LYS A 5 48.27 -7.26 -38.23
C LYS A 5 47.95 -6.35 -37.03
N ARG A 6 47.94 -5.03 -37.20
CA ARG A 6 47.82 -4.08 -36.06
C ARG A 6 46.36 -3.64 -35.72
N TYR A 7 45.41 -3.92 -36.62
CA TYR A 7 44.03 -3.48 -36.46
C TYR A 7 43.05 -4.58 -35.97
N SER A 8 43.45 -5.86 -36.03
CA SER A 8 42.58 -6.97 -35.62
C SER A 8 42.25 -6.96 -34.10
N TRP A 9 43.20 -6.52 -33.28
CA TRP A 9 43.00 -6.48 -31.83
C TRP A 9 42.06 -5.32 -31.36
N LEU A 10 42.05 -4.22 -32.11
CA LEU A 10 41.14 -3.09 -31.86
C LEU A 10 39.69 -3.48 -32.17
N TRP A 11 39.46 -4.26 -33.23
CA TRP A 11 38.10 -4.73 -33.58
C TRP A 11 37.59 -5.79 -32.61
N VAL A 12 38.43 -6.67 -32.10
CA VAL A 12 38.06 -7.67 -31.08
C VAL A 12 37.74 -6.99 -29.76
N GLY A 13 38.51 -5.98 -29.35
CA GLY A 13 38.22 -5.19 -28.16
C GLY A 13 36.89 -4.41 -28.25
N LEU A 14 36.61 -3.82 -29.44
CA LEU A 14 35.37 -3.09 -29.68
C LEU A 14 34.14 -4.01 -29.69
N LEU A 15 34.27 -5.23 -30.26
CA LEU A 15 33.18 -6.23 -30.26
C LEU A 15 32.89 -6.74 -28.84
N LEU A 16 33.94 -7.00 -28.05
CA LEU A 16 33.76 -7.42 -26.63
C LEU A 16 33.15 -6.32 -25.78
N PHE A 17 33.47 -5.06 -26.02
CA PHE A 17 32.87 -3.91 -25.32
C PHE A 17 31.40 -3.74 -25.72
N LEU A 18 31.04 -3.90 -27.00
CA LEU A 18 29.68 -3.83 -27.47
C LEU A 18 28.83 -4.97 -26.91
N THR A 19 29.35 -6.21 -26.89
CA THR A 19 28.61 -7.36 -26.32
C THR A 19 28.45 -7.26 -24.81
N ALA A 20 29.44 -6.76 -24.08
CA ALA A 20 29.34 -6.49 -22.64
C ALA A 20 28.33 -5.37 -22.35
N SER A 21 28.30 -4.31 -23.16
CA SER A 21 27.33 -3.21 -23.02
C SER A 21 25.92 -3.66 -23.36
N ILE A 22 25.70 -4.49 -24.37
CA ILE A 22 24.39 -5.06 -24.71
C ILE A 22 23.94 -6.04 -23.63
N ALA A 23 24.85 -6.90 -23.11
CA ALA A 23 24.54 -7.81 -22.01
C ALA A 23 24.18 -7.04 -20.74
N MET A 24 24.88 -5.94 -20.43
CA MET A 24 24.55 -5.06 -19.30
C MET A 24 23.25 -4.32 -19.51
N LEU A 25 22.92 -3.84 -20.72
CA LEU A 25 21.61 -3.27 -21.05
C LEU A 25 20.48 -4.31 -20.93
N LEU A 26 20.71 -5.54 -21.37
CA LEU A 26 19.73 -6.63 -21.26
C LEU A 26 19.53 -7.09 -19.81
N LEU A 27 20.56 -7.01 -18.97
CA LEU A 27 20.48 -7.31 -17.54
C LEU A 27 19.77 -6.18 -16.76
N THR A 28 19.89 -4.93 -17.19
CA THR A 28 19.19 -3.79 -16.56
C THR A 28 17.75 -3.62 -17.06
N SER A 29 17.43 -4.13 -18.26
CA SER A 29 16.07 -4.00 -18.83
C SER A 29 15.05 -5.04 -18.33
N ASN A 30 15.48 -6.03 -17.53
CA ASN A 30 14.62 -7.15 -17.13
C ASN A 30 14.27 -7.16 -15.63
N GLN A 31 14.52 -6.07 -14.90
CA GLN A 31 13.89 -5.91 -13.59
C GLN A 31 12.47 -5.40 -13.82
N ARG A 32 11.49 -6.30 -13.89
CA ARG A 32 10.09 -5.93 -13.72
C ARG A 32 10.00 -5.13 -12.43
N PRO A 33 9.30 -3.98 -12.42
CA PRO A 33 9.09 -3.27 -11.17
C PRO A 33 8.54 -4.25 -10.14
N SER A 34 9.17 -4.31 -8.97
CA SER A 34 8.66 -5.15 -7.89
C SER A 34 7.38 -4.50 -7.40
N PHE A 35 6.23 -5.10 -7.74
CA PHE A 35 4.94 -4.62 -7.26
C PHE A 35 4.83 -4.80 -5.74
N THR A 36 4.12 -3.88 -5.11
CA THR A 36 3.76 -4.00 -3.70
C THR A 36 2.69 -5.07 -3.54
N THR A 37 2.90 -5.97 -2.60
CA THR A 37 1.85 -6.81 -2.02
C THR A 37 1.73 -6.42 -0.56
N ALA A 38 0.59 -5.85 -0.18
CA ALA A 38 0.36 -5.37 1.17
C ALA A 38 -0.75 -6.15 1.90
N THR A 39 -0.77 -6.04 3.22
CA THR A 39 -1.89 -6.50 4.05
C THR A 39 -2.00 -5.69 5.32
N TRP A 40 -3.19 -5.69 5.94
CA TRP A 40 -3.44 -5.05 7.23
C TRP A 40 -3.34 -6.08 8.36
N ILE A 41 -2.77 -5.69 9.49
CA ILE A 41 -2.84 -6.41 10.77
C ILE A 41 -3.56 -5.50 11.75
N TRP A 42 -4.85 -5.77 11.97
CA TRP A 42 -5.68 -4.99 12.89
C TRP A 42 -5.45 -5.38 14.35
N ASN A 43 -5.23 -6.66 14.62
CA ASN A 43 -4.97 -7.16 15.96
C ASN A 43 -3.45 -7.10 16.26
N ALA A 44 -2.99 -5.95 16.73
CA ALA A 44 -1.57 -5.75 17.04
C ALA A 44 -1.00 -6.74 18.05
N LYS A 45 -1.80 -7.38 18.91
CA LYS A 45 -1.32 -8.38 19.88
C LYS A 45 -0.67 -9.59 19.23
N LEU A 46 -1.04 -9.91 18.00
CA LEU A 46 -0.47 -11.04 17.26
C LEU A 46 1.05 -10.94 17.13
N ILE A 47 1.60 -9.74 16.99
CA ILE A 47 3.05 -9.57 16.86
C ILE A 47 3.81 -9.96 18.13
N SER A 48 3.16 -10.02 19.30
CA SER A 48 3.81 -10.43 20.56
C SER A 48 4.03 -11.93 20.67
N SER A 49 3.24 -12.74 19.94
CA SER A 49 3.26 -14.21 20.09
C SER A 49 3.41 -14.96 18.77
N GLN A 50 3.17 -14.31 17.60
CA GLN A 50 3.11 -14.96 16.30
C GLN A 50 4.05 -14.29 15.27
N THR A 51 5.09 -13.58 15.71
CA THR A 51 6.01 -12.88 14.78
C THR A 51 6.57 -13.80 13.68
N GLU A 52 7.08 -14.98 14.04
CA GLU A 52 7.66 -15.91 13.07
C GLU A 52 6.59 -16.42 12.08
N GLU A 53 5.40 -16.70 12.56
CA GLU A 53 4.28 -17.16 11.72
C GLU A 53 3.83 -16.07 10.74
N ILE A 54 3.68 -14.82 11.21
CA ILE A 54 3.31 -13.68 10.36
C ILE A 54 4.36 -13.47 9.27
N VAL A 55 5.64 -13.46 9.63
CA VAL A 55 6.74 -13.24 8.68
C VAL A 55 6.87 -14.41 7.71
N SER A 56 6.68 -15.66 8.15
CA SER A 56 6.66 -16.82 7.26
C SER A 56 5.52 -16.69 6.23
N PHE A 57 4.30 -16.47 6.70
CA PHE A 57 3.14 -16.27 5.84
C PHE A 57 3.36 -15.12 4.84
N ALA A 58 3.94 -14.01 5.31
CA ALA A 58 4.25 -12.88 4.45
C ALA A 58 5.24 -13.23 3.33
N LYS A 59 6.29 -14.01 3.64
CA LYS A 59 7.25 -14.52 2.64
C LYS A 59 6.58 -15.45 1.63
N ASP A 60 5.77 -16.40 2.10
CA ASP A 60 5.09 -17.39 1.25
C ASP A 60 4.09 -16.74 0.29
N ASN A 61 3.53 -15.59 0.68
CA ASN A 61 2.59 -14.80 -0.12
C ASN A 61 3.19 -13.53 -0.75
N GLN A 62 4.54 -13.39 -0.73
CA GLN A 62 5.28 -12.27 -1.34
C GLN A 62 4.85 -10.89 -0.81
N ILE A 63 4.34 -10.84 0.43
CA ILE A 63 3.98 -9.58 1.10
C ILE A 63 5.28 -8.81 1.40
N ASN A 64 5.34 -7.56 0.97
CA ASN A 64 6.48 -6.66 1.18
C ASN A 64 6.12 -5.36 1.89
N LEU A 65 4.83 -5.20 2.25
CA LEU A 65 4.33 -4.08 3.05
C LEU A 65 3.24 -4.57 4.03
N ILE A 66 3.33 -4.16 5.29
CA ILE A 66 2.33 -4.45 6.32
C ILE A 66 1.86 -3.13 6.94
N TYR A 67 0.54 -2.91 6.93
CA TYR A 67 -0.12 -1.87 7.71
C TYR A 67 -0.45 -2.44 9.09
N LEU A 68 0.33 -2.08 10.10
CA LEU A 68 0.21 -2.62 11.46
C LEU A 68 -0.52 -1.64 12.38
N HIS A 69 -1.68 -2.02 12.88
CA HIS A 69 -2.45 -1.21 13.82
C HIS A 69 -1.67 -0.94 15.11
N ILE A 70 -1.72 0.30 15.60
CA ILE A 70 -0.97 0.74 16.76
C ILE A 70 -1.85 0.72 18.01
N GLU A 71 -1.47 -0.13 18.98
CA GLU A 71 -2.14 -0.28 20.27
C GLU A 71 -1.13 -0.10 21.44
N PRO A 72 -0.64 1.12 21.73
CA PRO A 72 0.46 1.35 22.69
C PRO A 72 0.18 0.88 24.12
N THR A 73 -1.10 0.81 24.49
CA THR A 73 -1.52 0.35 25.83
C THR A 73 -1.58 -1.17 25.96
N ARG A 74 -1.54 -1.90 24.83
CA ARG A 74 -1.71 -3.37 24.78
C ARG A 74 -0.49 -4.11 24.27
N VAL A 75 0.35 -3.44 23.49
CA VAL A 75 1.56 -4.00 22.87
C VAL A 75 2.76 -3.16 23.27
N SER A 76 3.79 -3.82 23.80
CA SER A 76 4.98 -3.12 24.26
C SER A 76 5.84 -2.60 23.10
N PRO A 77 6.60 -1.50 23.27
CA PRO A 77 7.58 -1.06 22.28
C PRO A 77 8.59 -2.14 21.88
N GLN A 78 8.94 -3.04 22.78
CA GLN A 78 9.84 -4.17 22.52
C GLN A 78 9.24 -5.17 21.53
N ALA A 79 7.93 -5.46 21.64
CA ALA A 79 7.25 -6.34 20.70
C ALA A 79 7.22 -5.74 19.29
N TYR A 80 6.94 -4.44 19.16
CA TYR A 80 7.04 -3.75 17.86
C TYR A 80 8.46 -3.82 17.29
N ARG A 81 9.52 -3.58 18.11
CA ARG A 81 10.91 -3.65 17.64
C ARG A 81 11.25 -5.04 17.11
N ALA A 82 10.95 -6.09 17.89
CA ALA A 82 11.23 -7.47 17.50
C ALA A 82 10.51 -7.85 16.19
N PHE A 83 9.23 -7.47 16.06
CA PHE A 83 8.46 -7.73 14.87
C PHE A 83 9.01 -6.96 13.65
N ILE A 84 9.23 -5.65 13.76
CA ILE A 84 9.70 -4.82 12.63
C ILE A 84 11.10 -5.26 12.19
N GLN A 85 12.00 -5.56 13.13
CA GLN A 85 13.31 -6.10 12.80
C GLN A 85 13.19 -7.39 11.98
N LYS A 86 12.36 -8.32 12.44
CA LYS A 86 12.15 -9.59 11.73
C LYS A 86 11.51 -9.40 10.36
N ALA A 87 10.55 -8.49 10.24
CA ALA A 87 9.95 -8.11 8.96
C ALA A 87 11.00 -7.49 8.00
N ASN A 88 11.83 -6.58 8.50
CA ASN A 88 12.91 -5.96 7.72
C ASN A 88 13.95 -6.98 7.24
N GLU A 89 14.33 -7.97 8.06
CA GLU A 89 15.19 -9.10 7.65
C GLU A 89 14.62 -9.87 6.45
N ALA A 90 13.28 -9.86 6.32
CA ALA A 90 12.56 -10.47 5.20
C ALA A 90 12.24 -9.48 4.06
N ASN A 91 12.79 -8.25 4.09
CA ASN A 91 12.48 -7.15 3.16
C ASN A 91 11.00 -6.71 3.17
N ILE A 92 10.34 -6.83 4.30
CA ILE A 92 8.96 -6.39 4.52
C ILE A 92 8.97 -5.05 5.26
N LYS A 93 8.42 -4.00 4.65
CA LYS A 93 8.22 -2.71 5.30
C LYS A 93 7.01 -2.77 6.21
N VAL A 94 7.04 -2.00 7.30
CA VAL A 94 5.93 -1.88 8.23
C VAL A 94 5.56 -0.41 8.38
N GLU A 95 4.32 -0.07 8.08
CA GLU A 95 3.74 1.25 8.35
C GLU A 95 2.80 1.17 9.56
N ALA A 96 2.86 2.21 10.38
CA ALA A 96 2.00 2.34 11.57
C ALA A 96 0.58 2.70 11.13
N LEU A 97 -0.37 1.81 11.37
CA LEU A 97 -1.77 1.98 11.01
C LEU A 97 -2.55 2.60 12.17
N GLY A 98 -3.35 3.61 11.85
CA GLY A 98 -4.36 4.15 12.73
C GLY A 98 -5.52 4.71 11.93
N GLY A 99 -6.69 4.83 12.56
CA GLY A 99 -7.85 5.37 11.88
C GLY A 99 -9.14 5.19 12.69
N ASP A 100 -10.05 6.11 12.48
CA ASP A 100 -11.43 6.08 12.99
C ASP A 100 -12.24 7.08 12.17
N PRO A 101 -13.48 6.79 11.77
CA PRO A 101 -14.31 7.74 11.02
C PRO A 101 -14.39 9.13 11.66
N ASN A 102 -14.42 9.20 12.99
CA ASN A 102 -14.47 10.48 13.72
C ASN A 102 -13.20 11.33 13.59
N TRP A 103 -12.08 10.76 13.13
CA TRP A 103 -10.88 11.54 12.86
C TRP A 103 -11.05 12.50 11.67
N ALA A 104 -12.12 12.35 10.92
CA ALA A 104 -12.51 13.32 9.91
C ALA A 104 -12.93 14.67 10.53
N TYR A 105 -13.46 14.69 11.75
CA TYR A 105 -13.82 15.94 12.42
C TYR A 105 -12.59 16.66 12.98
N THR A 106 -12.49 17.97 12.73
CA THR A 106 -11.36 18.79 13.26
C THR A 106 -11.29 18.81 14.78
N ALA A 107 -12.42 18.60 15.47
CA ALA A 107 -12.48 18.45 16.92
C ALA A 107 -11.67 17.24 17.44
N ASN A 108 -11.49 16.21 16.62
CA ASN A 108 -10.78 14.96 16.97
C ASN A 108 -9.34 14.91 16.40
N ARG A 109 -8.83 16.02 15.89
CA ARG A 109 -7.46 16.15 15.33
C ARG A 109 -6.36 15.65 16.28
N GLN A 110 -6.61 15.78 17.58
CA GLN A 110 -5.65 15.35 18.61
C GLN A 110 -5.28 13.85 18.46
N SER A 111 -6.23 12.99 18.11
CA SER A 111 -5.96 11.56 17.90
C SER A 111 -4.93 11.31 16.78
N ILE A 112 -4.98 12.11 15.72
CA ILE A 112 -3.97 12.08 14.65
C ILE A 112 -2.62 12.55 15.18
N GLY A 113 -2.61 13.64 15.97
CA GLY A 113 -1.40 14.15 16.61
C GLY A 113 -0.76 13.15 17.57
N ASP A 114 -1.58 12.40 18.31
CA ASP A 114 -1.13 11.37 19.23
C ASP A 114 -0.48 10.19 18.48
N LEU A 115 -1.08 9.71 17.38
CA LEU A 115 -0.49 8.69 16.52
C LEU A 115 0.87 9.14 15.97
N VAL A 116 0.94 10.33 15.36
CA VAL A 116 2.18 10.87 14.78
C VAL A 116 3.25 11.00 15.84
N SER A 117 2.91 11.57 17.00
CA SER A 117 3.84 11.79 18.11
C SER A 117 4.38 10.48 18.66
N TRP A 118 3.50 9.47 18.81
CA TRP A 118 3.90 8.16 19.29
C TRP A 118 4.87 7.48 18.30
N VAL A 119 4.54 7.45 17.00
CA VAL A 119 5.41 6.83 15.98
C VAL A 119 6.77 7.50 15.91
N LYS A 120 6.81 8.83 15.96
CA LYS A 120 8.07 9.59 15.98
C LYS A 120 8.93 9.29 17.20
N ALA A 121 8.32 9.33 18.40
CA ALA A 121 9.02 9.02 19.64
C ALA A 121 9.54 7.57 19.66
N TYR A 122 8.75 6.64 19.14
CA TYR A 122 9.15 5.25 18.97
C TYR A 122 10.36 5.13 18.02
N ASN A 123 10.29 5.69 16.83
CA ASN A 123 11.38 5.63 15.84
C ASN A 123 12.67 6.30 16.33
N GLN A 124 12.58 7.38 17.13
CA GLN A 124 13.75 8.02 17.72
C GLN A 124 14.51 7.09 18.70
N MET A 125 13.82 6.17 19.36
CA MET A 125 14.40 5.23 20.31
C MET A 125 14.73 3.86 19.70
N ALA A 126 14.27 3.58 18.50
CA ALA A 126 14.46 2.32 17.80
C ALA A 126 15.68 2.39 16.87
N LYS A 127 16.37 1.26 16.65
CA LYS A 127 17.38 1.16 15.60
C LYS A 127 16.73 1.29 14.22
N VAL A 128 17.54 1.59 13.22
CA VAL A 128 17.04 1.83 11.84
C VAL A 128 16.23 0.64 11.29
N ASP A 129 16.65 -0.57 11.58
CA ASP A 129 16.01 -1.82 11.20
C ASP A 129 14.77 -2.19 12.05
N GLU A 130 14.52 -1.44 13.12
CA GLU A 130 13.38 -1.58 14.02
C GLU A 130 12.32 -0.48 13.83
N GLN A 131 12.51 0.46 12.87
CA GLN A 131 11.66 1.64 12.68
C GLN A 131 10.49 1.39 11.74
N PHE A 132 9.34 1.99 12.05
CA PHE A 132 8.26 2.12 11.07
C PHE A 132 8.73 2.92 9.86
N SER A 133 8.35 2.48 8.67
CA SER A 133 8.67 3.15 7.40
C SER A 133 7.74 4.32 7.10
N GLY A 134 6.54 4.31 7.69
CA GLY A 134 5.51 5.32 7.44
C GLY A 134 4.36 5.28 8.44
N ILE A 135 3.40 6.16 8.21
CA ILE A 135 2.10 6.21 8.87
C ILE A 135 1.03 6.00 7.81
N HIS A 136 0.20 4.99 8.01
CA HIS A 136 -0.96 4.68 7.21
C HIS A 136 -2.23 5.03 7.97
N VAL A 137 -3.20 5.68 7.34
CA VAL A 137 -4.46 6.01 7.99
C VAL A 137 -5.65 5.47 7.22
N ASP A 138 -6.57 4.86 7.98
CA ASP A 138 -7.87 4.44 7.51
C ASP A 138 -8.95 5.32 8.16
N ILE A 139 -9.27 6.42 7.49
CA ILE A 139 -10.28 7.38 7.93
C ILE A 139 -11.42 7.37 6.93
N GLU A 140 -12.54 6.81 7.33
CA GLU A 140 -13.71 6.57 6.50
C GLU A 140 -14.87 7.55 6.83
N PRO A 141 -14.78 8.83 6.41
CA PRO A 141 -15.76 9.86 6.79
C PRO A 141 -17.18 9.57 6.30
N TYR A 142 -17.33 8.74 5.29
CA TYR A 142 -18.64 8.34 4.76
C TYR A 142 -19.45 7.43 5.69
N LEU A 143 -18.82 6.84 6.71
CA LEU A 143 -19.50 6.12 7.78
C LEU A 143 -20.14 7.05 8.83
N LEU A 144 -19.80 8.34 8.82
CA LEU A 144 -20.37 9.31 9.73
C LEU A 144 -21.79 9.67 9.35
N PRO A 145 -22.72 9.82 10.33
CA PRO A 145 -24.08 10.26 10.06
C PRO A 145 -24.17 11.62 9.35
N ASP A 146 -23.19 12.49 9.58
CA ASP A 146 -23.12 13.83 8.99
C ASP A 146 -22.72 13.81 7.51
N TRP A 147 -22.11 12.72 7.02
CA TRP A 147 -21.79 12.58 5.59
C TRP A 147 -23.02 12.73 4.68
N LYS A 148 -24.14 12.16 5.09
CA LYS A 148 -25.41 12.27 4.34
C LYS A 148 -26.12 13.62 4.52
N LYS A 149 -25.83 14.34 5.62
CA LYS A 149 -26.49 15.61 5.96
C LYS A 149 -25.78 16.82 5.37
N ASP A 150 -24.44 16.81 5.43
CA ASP A 150 -23.58 17.93 5.04
C ASP A 150 -22.20 17.39 4.63
N GLN A 151 -22.16 16.74 3.45
CA GLN A 151 -20.94 16.12 2.93
C GLN A 151 -19.81 17.13 2.77
N GLU A 152 -20.11 18.34 2.25
CA GLU A 152 -19.10 19.37 2.04
C GLU A 152 -18.38 19.75 3.32
N LYS A 153 -19.13 19.92 4.42
CA LYS A 153 -18.56 20.22 5.72
C LYS A 153 -17.66 19.09 6.24
N VAL A 154 -18.11 17.84 6.11
CA VAL A 154 -17.32 16.66 6.54
C VAL A 154 -16.05 16.56 5.71
N VAL A 155 -16.14 16.65 4.38
CA VAL A 155 -14.98 16.61 3.48
C VAL A 155 -13.99 17.73 3.82
N ASN A 156 -14.45 18.95 3.99
CA ASN A 156 -13.57 20.08 4.33
C ASN A 156 -12.80 19.85 5.65
N GLN A 157 -13.45 19.31 6.68
CA GLN A 157 -12.79 18.97 7.94
C GLN A 157 -11.79 17.82 7.77
N TRP A 158 -12.18 16.77 7.06
CA TRP A 158 -11.33 15.62 6.78
C TRP A 158 -10.04 16.05 6.05
N LEU A 159 -10.15 16.81 4.97
CA LEU A 159 -8.98 17.29 4.21
C LEU A 159 -8.05 18.15 5.07
N LYS A 160 -8.59 19.00 5.95
CA LYS A 160 -7.79 19.76 6.92
C LYS A 160 -7.06 18.87 7.92
N ASN A 161 -7.63 17.73 8.29
CA ASN A 161 -6.99 16.78 9.19
C ASN A 161 -5.96 15.91 8.48
N VAL A 162 -6.18 15.56 7.21
CA VAL A 162 -5.17 14.90 6.37
C VAL A 162 -3.98 15.84 6.14
N ASP A 163 -4.21 17.12 5.83
CA ASP A 163 -3.14 18.09 5.67
C ASP A 163 -2.33 18.28 6.97
N TYR A 164 -3.01 18.29 8.11
CA TYR A 164 -2.37 18.28 9.43
C TYR A 164 -1.50 17.01 9.64
N LEU A 165 -2.03 15.83 9.35
CA LEU A 165 -1.28 14.56 9.41
C LEU A 165 0.00 14.64 8.59
N ILE A 166 -0.11 15.06 7.32
CA ILE A 166 1.03 15.17 6.40
C ILE A 166 2.05 16.18 6.97
N THR A 167 1.60 17.35 7.36
CA THR A 167 2.46 18.41 7.90
C THR A 167 3.20 17.94 9.13
N GLU A 168 2.51 17.35 10.10
CA GLU A 168 3.13 16.87 11.33
C GLU A 168 4.08 15.70 11.07
N THR A 169 3.72 14.77 10.18
CA THR A 169 4.57 13.62 9.86
C THR A 169 5.84 14.05 9.13
N LYS A 170 5.73 14.95 8.15
CA LYS A 170 6.84 15.36 7.28
C LYS A 170 7.82 16.35 7.91
N LYS A 171 7.54 16.92 9.08
CA LYS A 171 8.48 17.84 9.77
C LYS A 171 9.90 17.30 9.87
N ASP A 172 10.07 15.99 10.07
CA ASP A 172 11.37 15.35 10.20
C ASP A 172 11.81 14.60 8.91
N GLY A 173 10.99 14.61 7.88
CA GLY A 173 11.34 14.27 6.48
C GLY A 173 11.50 12.81 6.11
N LYS A 174 11.32 11.84 7.02
CA LYS A 174 11.67 10.44 6.79
C LYS A 174 10.48 9.48 6.61
N LEU A 175 9.37 9.72 7.30
CA LEU A 175 8.22 8.83 7.28
C LEU A 175 7.38 9.02 6.03
N GLN A 176 6.92 7.91 5.44
CA GLN A 176 5.89 7.94 4.40
C GLN A 176 4.53 8.22 5.03
N VAL A 177 3.61 8.80 4.27
CA VAL A 177 2.21 9.01 4.66
C VAL A 177 1.32 8.43 3.59
N SER A 178 0.51 7.46 3.98
CA SER A 178 -0.42 6.78 3.09
C SER A 178 -1.82 6.71 3.70
N ALA A 179 -2.84 6.43 2.89
CA ALA A 179 -4.21 6.33 3.37
C ALA A 179 -5.03 5.32 2.56
N ASP A 180 -6.00 4.69 3.24
CA ASP A 180 -7.09 3.96 2.59
C ASP A 180 -8.14 4.92 2.06
N LEU A 181 -8.64 4.67 0.85
CA LEU A 181 -9.71 5.44 0.22
C LEU A 181 -10.70 4.50 -0.46
N PRO A 182 -12.01 4.77 -0.42
CA PRO A 182 -12.97 3.99 -1.17
C PRO A 182 -12.76 4.23 -2.68
N PHE A 183 -12.96 3.21 -3.51
CA PHE A 183 -12.74 3.29 -4.96
C PHE A 183 -13.51 4.42 -5.65
N TRP A 184 -14.68 4.77 -5.12
CA TRP A 184 -15.57 5.82 -5.66
C TRP A 184 -15.20 7.24 -5.22
N ILE A 185 -14.07 7.45 -4.54
CA ILE A 185 -13.65 8.76 -4.01
C ILE A 185 -13.43 9.81 -5.12
N ASP A 186 -13.20 9.37 -6.34
CA ASP A 186 -13.11 10.23 -7.54
C ASP A 186 -14.44 10.94 -7.89
N THR A 187 -15.56 10.49 -7.31
CA THR A 187 -16.86 11.16 -7.47
C THR A 187 -17.01 12.36 -6.53
N VAL A 188 -16.25 12.39 -5.42
CA VAL A 188 -16.32 13.45 -4.41
C VAL A 188 -15.43 14.62 -4.80
N THR A 189 -15.97 15.84 -4.68
CA THR A 189 -15.29 17.09 -5.04
C THR A 189 -14.82 17.82 -3.79
N VAL A 190 -13.65 18.45 -3.87
CA VAL A 190 -13.13 19.33 -2.81
C VAL A 190 -14.08 20.53 -2.65
N PRO A 191 -14.56 20.83 -1.42
CA PRO A 191 -15.47 21.94 -1.20
C PRO A 191 -14.92 23.28 -1.68
N GLY A 192 -15.69 23.99 -2.52
CA GLY A 192 -15.29 25.27 -3.09
C GLY A 192 -14.31 25.21 -4.26
N ASP A 193 -14.00 23.99 -4.75
CA ASP A 193 -13.11 23.75 -5.89
C ASP A 193 -13.78 22.79 -6.89
N SER A 194 -13.22 22.65 -8.09
CA SER A 194 -13.57 21.61 -9.07
C SER A 194 -12.71 20.36 -8.96
N GLU A 195 -11.67 20.38 -8.14
CA GLU A 195 -10.75 19.27 -7.93
C GLU A 195 -11.45 18.08 -7.26
N LYS A 196 -11.11 16.86 -7.67
CA LYS A 196 -11.58 15.64 -7.02
C LYS A 196 -10.75 15.34 -5.77
N VAL A 197 -11.41 14.81 -4.73
CA VAL A 197 -10.72 14.41 -3.49
C VAL A 197 -9.63 13.39 -3.76
N SER A 198 -9.83 12.45 -4.70
CA SER A 198 -8.79 11.52 -5.13
C SER A 198 -7.52 12.23 -5.61
N ASN A 199 -7.66 13.24 -6.47
CA ASN A 199 -6.51 14.01 -6.98
C ASN A 199 -5.84 14.82 -5.88
N TRP A 200 -6.62 15.46 -5.03
CA TRP A 200 -6.12 16.21 -3.88
C TRP A 200 -5.26 15.32 -2.96
N MET A 201 -5.71 14.08 -2.68
CA MET A 201 -4.99 13.10 -1.88
C MET A 201 -3.71 12.62 -2.58
N LEU A 202 -3.79 12.26 -3.86
CA LEU A 202 -2.66 11.77 -4.65
C LEU A 202 -1.52 12.77 -4.78
N GLN A 203 -1.83 14.07 -4.80
CA GLN A 203 -0.80 15.11 -4.85
C GLN A 203 -0.05 15.27 -3.53
N ARG A 204 -0.64 14.90 -2.41
CA ARG A 204 -0.15 15.19 -1.06
C ARG A 204 0.37 13.97 -0.30
N LEU A 205 -0.28 12.84 -0.44
CA LEU A 205 0.15 11.57 0.17
C LEU A 205 1.27 10.90 -0.64
N ASP A 206 2.07 10.07 -0.01
CA ASP A 206 3.10 9.28 -0.70
C ASP A 206 2.46 8.14 -1.50
N SER A 207 1.40 7.51 -0.97
CA SER A 207 0.58 6.52 -1.67
C SER A 207 -0.84 6.50 -1.11
N ILE A 208 -1.74 5.92 -1.87
CA ILE A 208 -3.11 5.57 -1.43
C ILE A 208 -3.37 4.10 -1.69
N THR A 209 -4.20 3.49 -0.86
CA THR A 209 -4.78 2.17 -1.13
C THR A 209 -6.26 2.35 -1.44
N LEU A 210 -6.66 2.00 -2.66
CA LEU A 210 -8.07 2.04 -3.07
C LEU A 210 -8.76 0.75 -2.64
N MET A 211 -9.74 0.84 -1.78
CA MET A 211 -10.60 -0.28 -1.37
C MET A 211 -11.53 -0.67 -2.52
N ALA A 212 -11.00 -1.43 -3.47
CA ALA A 212 -11.68 -1.87 -4.68
C ALA A 212 -12.29 -3.27 -4.47
N TYR A 213 -13.12 -3.39 -3.45
CA TYR A 213 -13.67 -4.65 -2.98
C TYR A 213 -14.62 -5.26 -4.02
N ARG A 214 -14.04 -6.12 -4.89
CA ARG A 214 -14.70 -6.96 -5.89
C ARG A 214 -13.95 -8.29 -5.97
N ASN A 215 -14.63 -9.34 -6.39
CA ASN A 215 -14.11 -10.71 -6.53
C ASN A 215 -13.72 -11.09 -7.97
N HIS A 216 -13.65 -10.12 -8.89
CA HIS A 216 -13.21 -10.35 -10.27
C HIS A 216 -12.47 -9.12 -10.81
N ALA A 217 -11.41 -9.36 -11.58
CA ALA A 217 -10.57 -8.29 -12.11
C ALA A 217 -11.24 -7.55 -13.28
N MET A 218 -11.77 -8.29 -14.24
CA MET A 218 -12.23 -7.77 -15.53
C MET A 218 -13.76 -7.68 -15.62
N GLY A 219 -14.23 -6.86 -16.57
CA GLY A 219 -15.66 -6.70 -16.87
C GLY A 219 -16.30 -5.54 -16.13
N HIS A 220 -17.58 -5.29 -16.44
CA HIS A 220 -18.34 -4.21 -15.82
C HIS A 220 -18.37 -4.34 -14.29
N ASN A 221 -18.03 -3.26 -13.61
CA ASN A 221 -17.92 -3.22 -12.14
C ASN A 221 -16.87 -4.20 -11.57
N GLY A 222 -15.92 -4.69 -12.39
CA GLY A 222 -14.74 -5.41 -11.93
C GLY A 222 -13.68 -4.46 -11.35
N ILE A 223 -12.63 -5.03 -10.74
CA ILE A 223 -11.60 -4.24 -10.04
C ILE A 223 -10.97 -3.21 -10.97
N VAL A 224 -10.57 -3.60 -12.19
CA VAL A 224 -9.96 -2.70 -13.19
C VAL A 224 -10.91 -1.55 -13.54
N ASP A 225 -12.17 -1.86 -13.86
CA ASP A 225 -13.18 -0.87 -14.25
C ASP A 225 -13.39 0.22 -13.19
N ILE A 226 -13.44 -0.17 -11.90
CA ILE A 226 -13.71 0.79 -10.80
C ILE A 226 -12.49 1.60 -10.35
N VAL A 227 -11.24 1.16 -10.66
CA VAL A 227 -10.02 1.89 -10.26
C VAL A 227 -9.38 2.67 -11.40
N GLU A 228 -9.68 2.35 -12.66
CA GLU A 228 -9.01 2.87 -13.86
C GLU A 228 -8.90 4.40 -13.84
N LYS A 229 -9.98 5.11 -13.53
CA LYS A 229 -10.01 6.58 -13.52
C LYS A 229 -9.05 7.18 -12.51
N THR A 230 -9.03 6.64 -11.27
CA THR A 230 -8.15 7.13 -10.21
C THR A 230 -6.70 6.80 -10.51
N VAL A 231 -6.42 5.60 -11.02
CA VAL A 231 -5.06 5.18 -11.41
C VAL A 231 -4.56 6.03 -12.60
N ALA A 232 -5.40 6.28 -13.61
CA ALA A 232 -5.05 7.13 -14.74
C ALA A 232 -4.78 8.59 -14.31
N ALA A 233 -5.59 9.15 -13.42
CA ALA A 233 -5.38 10.49 -12.87
C ALA A 233 -4.07 10.58 -12.07
N ALA A 234 -3.70 9.54 -11.35
CA ALA A 234 -2.47 9.47 -10.57
C ALA A 234 -1.20 9.48 -11.44
N ASN A 235 -1.25 9.06 -12.70
CA ASN A 235 -0.09 9.03 -13.61
C ASN A 235 0.57 10.39 -13.80
N SER A 236 -0.21 11.46 -13.76
CA SER A 236 0.30 12.83 -13.85
C SER A 236 0.85 13.36 -12.53
N ALA A 237 0.47 12.73 -11.40
CA ALA A 237 0.83 13.19 -10.07
C ALA A 237 2.07 12.48 -9.53
N LYS A 238 2.08 11.15 -9.48
CA LYS A 238 3.16 10.38 -8.85
C LYS A 238 3.22 8.93 -9.35
N LYS A 239 4.42 8.44 -9.62
CA LYS A 239 4.67 7.03 -9.95
C LYS A 239 4.53 6.15 -8.71
N ALA A 240 4.07 4.91 -8.91
CA ALA A 240 3.95 3.87 -7.90
C ALA A 240 3.26 4.37 -6.60
N SER A 241 2.13 5.04 -6.76
CA SER A 241 1.40 5.70 -5.65
C SER A 241 0.01 5.14 -5.40
N VAL A 242 -0.49 4.23 -6.25
CA VAL A 242 -1.81 3.63 -6.09
C VAL A 242 -1.67 2.12 -5.87
N ILE A 243 -2.08 1.68 -4.72
CA ILE A 243 -2.23 0.26 -4.36
C ILE A 243 -3.73 -0.09 -4.47
N VAL A 244 -4.05 -1.25 -5.02
CA VAL A 244 -5.43 -1.70 -5.17
C VAL A 244 -5.75 -2.74 -4.11
N GLY A 245 -6.64 -2.39 -3.19
CA GLY A 245 -7.08 -3.24 -2.09
C GLY A 245 -8.26 -4.14 -2.49
N VAL A 246 -8.16 -5.43 -2.18
CA VAL A 246 -9.23 -6.41 -2.30
C VAL A 246 -9.57 -7.00 -0.94
N ASN A 247 -10.75 -7.61 -0.81
CA ASN A 247 -11.22 -8.19 0.43
C ASN A 247 -11.34 -9.71 0.33
N ILE A 248 -10.94 -10.43 1.40
CA ILE A 248 -11.15 -11.88 1.56
C ILE A 248 -11.93 -12.19 2.83
N LEU A 249 -12.25 -11.20 3.65
CA LEU A 249 -13.12 -11.34 4.79
C LEU A 249 -14.56 -11.56 4.32
N GLU A 250 -15.33 -12.40 5.03
CA GLU A 250 -16.76 -12.54 4.82
C GLU A 250 -17.46 -11.18 4.88
N SER A 251 -18.31 -10.89 3.90
CA SER A 251 -18.98 -9.60 3.79
C SER A 251 -20.48 -9.74 3.71
N SER A 252 -21.18 -8.91 4.50
CA SER A 252 -22.65 -8.77 4.42
C SER A 252 -23.11 -7.82 3.29
N GLU A 253 -22.19 -7.16 2.58
CA GLU A 253 -22.51 -6.22 1.51
C GLU A 253 -22.81 -6.89 0.16
N GLY A 254 -22.55 -8.19 0.05
CA GLY A 254 -22.82 -9.00 -1.12
C GLY A 254 -21.67 -9.95 -1.45
N SER A 255 -21.95 -11.03 -2.16
CA SER A 255 -20.95 -12.04 -2.54
C SER A 255 -19.89 -11.52 -3.52
N ASN A 256 -20.18 -10.48 -4.27
CA ASN A 256 -19.26 -9.94 -5.27
C ASN A 256 -18.23 -8.93 -4.71
N VAL A 257 -18.25 -8.64 -3.42
CA VAL A 257 -17.34 -7.65 -2.79
C VAL A 257 -16.19 -8.29 -2.01
N SER A 258 -16.10 -9.61 -2.01
CA SER A 258 -15.08 -10.35 -1.28
C SER A 258 -14.76 -11.66 -1.98
N PHE A 259 -13.52 -12.13 -1.83
CA PHE A 259 -13.08 -13.47 -2.25
C PHE A 259 -13.34 -14.55 -1.19
N HIS A 260 -14.19 -14.28 -0.19
CA HIS A 260 -14.44 -15.24 0.89
C HIS A 260 -14.96 -16.59 0.39
N GLU A 261 -15.87 -16.56 -0.60
CA GLU A 261 -16.48 -17.76 -1.17
C GLU A 261 -15.57 -18.41 -2.23
N GLU A 262 -14.90 -17.61 -3.05
CA GLU A 262 -14.02 -18.08 -4.14
C GLU A 262 -12.68 -18.61 -3.62
N GLY A 263 -12.21 -18.10 -2.49
CA GLY A 263 -10.97 -18.54 -1.84
C GLY A 263 -9.70 -17.86 -2.36
N THR A 264 -8.56 -18.26 -1.77
CA THR A 264 -7.27 -17.63 -2.00
C THR A 264 -6.69 -17.95 -3.38
N HIS A 265 -7.03 -19.12 -3.94
CA HIS A 265 -6.56 -19.50 -5.27
C HIS A 265 -7.14 -18.57 -6.34
N GLU A 266 -8.46 -18.38 -6.35
CA GLU A 266 -9.14 -17.48 -7.28
C GLU A 266 -8.69 -16.03 -7.06
N MET A 267 -8.62 -15.58 -5.82
CA MET A 267 -8.09 -14.24 -5.49
C MET A 267 -6.72 -14.01 -6.13
N LYS A 268 -5.78 -14.93 -6.00
CA LYS A 268 -4.44 -14.81 -6.60
C LYS A 268 -4.49 -14.75 -8.12
N GLN A 269 -5.35 -15.53 -8.77
CA GLN A 269 -5.54 -15.47 -10.22
C GLN A 269 -6.06 -14.09 -10.67
N GLN A 270 -7.08 -13.57 -9.99
CA GLN A 270 -7.65 -12.27 -10.29
C GLN A 270 -6.64 -11.12 -10.05
N LEU A 271 -5.78 -11.21 -9.04
CA LEU A 271 -4.71 -10.26 -8.78
C LEU A 271 -3.60 -10.31 -9.85
N VAL A 272 -3.31 -11.48 -10.43
CA VAL A 272 -2.39 -11.58 -11.58
C VAL A 272 -2.98 -10.85 -12.79
N ILE A 273 -4.25 -11.06 -13.11
CA ILE A 273 -4.95 -10.36 -14.20
C ILE A 273 -4.92 -8.84 -13.96
N LEU A 274 -5.28 -8.40 -12.75
CA LEU A 274 -5.23 -6.99 -12.37
C LEU A 274 -3.85 -6.39 -12.60
N GLN A 275 -2.79 -7.11 -12.18
CA GLN A 275 -1.41 -6.65 -12.34
C GLN A 275 -1.01 -6.56 -13.82
N GLU A 276 -1.41 -7.51 -14.65
CA GLU A 276 -1.13 -7.50 -16.09
C GLU A 276 -1.81 -6.32 -16.79
N GLU A 277 -3.08 -6.05 -16.47
CA GLU A 277 -3.85 -4.96 -17.05
C GLU A 277 -3.34 -3.57 -16.64
N LEU A 278 -2.85 -3.42 -15.41
CA LEU A 278 -2.36 -2.14 -14.89
C LEU A 278 -0.82 -1.97 -14.97
N ALA A 279 -0.08 -2.98 -15.42
CA ALA A 279 1.40 -2.97 -15.43
C ALA A 279 2.02 -1.78 -16.19
N GLU A 280 1.39 -1.37 -17.28
CA GLU A 280 1.83 -0.22 -18.10
C GLU A 280 1.49 1.14 -17.48
N ASN A 281 0.73 1.13 -16.37
CA ASN A 281 0.29 2.35 -15.72
C ASN A 281 1.32 2.76 -14.64
N PRO A 282 2.08 3.86 -14.83
CA PRO A 282 3.19 4.22 -13.94
C PRO A 282 2.78 4.50 -12.50
N ALA A 283 1.51 4.86 -12.24
CA ALA A 283 1.02 5.11 -10.90
C ALA A 283 0.65 3.83 -10.14
N PHE A 284 0.36 2.74 -10.84
CA PHE A 284 0.04 1.47 -10.20
C PHE A 284 1.23 0.92 -9.43
N ALA A 285 1.05 0.72 -8.13
CA ALA A 285 2.10 0.24 -7.24
C ALA A 285 1.98 -1.25 -6.91
N GLY A 286 0.77 -1.84 -7.04
CA GLY A 286 0.51 -3.23 -6.67
C GLY A 286 -0.83 -3.41 -5.97
N SER A 287 -0.94 -4.45 -5.15
CA SER A 287 -2.19 -4.86 -4.51
C SER A 287 -2.07 -4.97 -3.00
N ALA A 288 -3.19 -4.87 -2.30
CA ALA A 288 -3.31 -5.13 -0.87
C ALA A 288 -4.48 -6.07 -0.58
N ILE A 289 -4.34 -6.97 0.38
CA ILE A 289 -5.37 -7.96 0.73
C ILE A 289 -5.83 -7.70 2.17
N HIS A 290 -7.12 -7.43 2.33
CA HIS A 290 -7.77 -7.19 3.60
C HIS A 290 -8.39 -8.49 4.12
N ASP A 291 -7.93 -9.02 5.24
CA ASP A 291 -6.78 -8.69 6.06
C ASP A 291 -5.92 -9.94 6.31
N TYR A 292 -4.80 -9.81 7.03
CA TYR A 292 -3.90 -10.92 7.33
C TYR A 292 -4.59 -12.11 8.00
N GLU A 293 -5.39 -11.87 9.04
CA GLU A 293 -6.04 -12.96 9.80
C GLU A 293 -7.03 -13.72 8.91
N SER A 294 -7.83 -13.00 8.14
CA SER A 294 -8.81 -13.57 7.21
C SER A 294 -8.14 -14.31 6.05
N TRP A 295 -7.06 -13.73 5.49
CA TRP A 295 -6.29 -14.37 4.42
C TRP A 295 -5.62 -15.65 4.89
N LYS A 296 -4.96 -15.62 6.05
CA LYS A 296 -4.36 -16.80 6.67
C LYS A 296 -5.40 -17.88 6.92
N HIS A 297 -6.56 -17.51 7.47
CA HIS A 297 -7.64 -18.47 7.75
C HIS A 297 -8.21 -19.10 6.46
N ALA A 298 -8.40 -18.31 5.39
CA ALA A 298 -8.84 -18.80 4.10
C ALA A 298 -7.82 -19.79 3.50
N THR A 299 -6.51 -19.49 3.57
CA THR A 299 -5.44 -20.39 3.12
C THR A 299 -5.48 -21.71 3.88
N GLN A 300 -5.61 -21.68 5.20
CA GLN A 300 -5.67 -22.88 6.02
C GLN A 300 -6.90 -23.76 5.75
N ARG A 301 -8.03 -23.15 5.40
CA ARG A 301 -9.24 -23.91 4.99
C ARG A 301 -9.00 -24.67 3.69
N GLU A 302 -8.34 -24.06 2.72
CA GLU A 302 -8.05 -24.69 1.42
C GLU A 302 -7.05 -25.84 1.53
N GLU A 303 -6.07 -25.75 2.45
CA GLU A 303 -5.10 -26.83 2.68
C GLU A 303 -5.71 -28.08 3.34
N GLN A 304 -6.91 -27.96 3.90
CA GLN A 304 -7.62 -29.07 4.57
C GLN A 304 -8.62 -29.79 3.65
N LEU A 305 -8.86 -29.29 2.44
CA LEU A 305 -9.78 -29.85 1.44
C LEU A 305 -9.02 -30.72 0.42
#